data_640117a8e98f6c784f8db9335d821305
#
_entry.id   640117a8e98f6c784f8db9335d821305
#
_cell.length_a   1.000
_cell.length_b   1.000
_cell.length_c   1.000
_cell.angle_alpha   90.00
_cell.angle_beta   90.00
_cell.angle_gamma   90.00
#
_symmetry.space_group_name_H-M   'P 1'
#
loop_
_entity.id
_entity.type
_entity.pdbx_description
1 polymer ?
#
loop_
_entity_poly.entity_id
_entity_poly.type
_entity_poly.pdbx_seq_one_letter_code
_entity_poly.pdbx_strand_id
1 'polypeptide(L)'
;MKDLTKGKPSALILSFALPIFLGNLLQLTYSLVDTRIVGSFLGEDALAAVGATSTLSGLIIGFLLGLSNGFAIITAQKFGAKNIADMKKSFAMSLVIGTGISILFTIAGLLFLKPILHFLNVPKHLVPVAKGYIAIIIAGLLATFLHDACAATLRAIGDAVTPLIILAISVALNIVGDLFFVVVLKTGVKGAAIATVLAQIIAFVICWIYMIRKYEILRLQKEEFKDPSPIMVKEMISAGMSMGFMSSLVNIGTLTLQTAINKLGKDIIIAHTAARKITEIFMIMFSVFGQTMATYCGQNMGAGKIDRVKRGIWLAIVYTAIWSGLTIIASYTIGGWLVYLVTGSHNKTVILNATNYLKFDTLFYIVTTLICILRNAMQGLGDHITPLISSGLEMAGKIVIAATLVPWLGYTGVIICEPIVWFIMVIPLLIQTFRMPVLRTEKTDGKI
;
A
#
# COMPACT_ATOMS: atom_id res chain seq x y z
N MET A 1 -8.85 -21.37 0.54
CA MET A 1 -9.59 -20.55 1.53
C MET A 1 -9.16 -21.00 2.93
N LYS A 2 -8.71 -20.07 3.75
CA LYS A 2 -8.38 -20.34 5.16
C LYS A 2 -9.34 -19.55 6.04
N ASP A 3 -10.09 -20.23 6.90
CA ASP A 3 -10.93 -19.60 7.91
C ASP A 3 -10.01 -19.12 9.06
N LEU A 4 -9.71 -17.80 9.09
CA LEU A 4 -8.81 -17.21 10.09
C LEU A 4 -9.42 -17.18 11.49
N THR A 5 -10.69 -17.59 11.63
CA THR A 5 -11.38 -17.70 12.91
C THR A 5 -11.18 -19.04 13.62
N LYS A 6 -10.49 -20.01 12.98
CA LYS A 6 -10.26 -21.36 13.49
C LYS A 6 -8.78 -21.73 13.46
N GLY A 7 -8.32 -22.51 14.45
CA GLY A 7 -6.93 -22.97 14.55
C GLY A 7 -6.02 -21.99 15.34
N LYS A 8 -4.71 -22.27 15.36
CA LYS A 8 -3.72 -21.49 16.14
C LYS A 8 -3.48 -20.12 15.48
N PRO A 9 -3.70 -18.99 16.18
CA PRO A 9 -3.51 -17.65 15.61
C PRO A 9 -2.14 -17.41 14.99
N SER A 10 -1.07 -17.87 15.65
CA SER A 10 0.31 -17.72 15.16
C SER A 10 0.53 -18.34 13.78
N ALA A 11 0.11 -19.58 13.60
CA ALA A 11 0.25 -20.30 12.33
C ALA A 11 -0.61 -19.66 11.22
N LEU A 12 -1.81 -19.19 11.55
CA LEU A 12 -2.71 -18.52 10.61
C LEU A 12 -2.13 -17.19 10.13
N ILE A 13 -1.67 -16.34 11.06
CA ILE A 13 -1.08 -15.04 10.75
C ILE A 13 0.15 -15.22 9.86
N LEU A 14 1.10 -16.07 10.23
CA LEU A 14 2.31 -16.30 9.45
C LEU A 14 2.02 -16.89 8.07
N SER A 15 1.13 -17.90 8.00
CA SER A 15 0.78 -18.54 6.72
C SER A 15 -0.04 -17.65 5.79
N PHE A 16 -0.69 -16.62 6.31
CA PHE A 16 -1.40 -15.61 5.53
C PHE A 16 -0.47 -14.45 5.14
N ALA A 17 0.44 -14.06 6.03
CA ALA A 17 1.42 -13.01 5.78
C ALA A 17 2.45 -13.39 4.70
N LEU A 18 2.88 -14.65 4.66
CA LEU A 18 3.94 -15.10 3.74
C LEU A 18 3.59 -14.87 2.25
N PRO A 19 2.41 -15.23 1.73
CA PRO A 19 2.05 -14.91 0.34
C PRO A 19 1.99 -13.40 0.07
N ILE A 20 1.52 -12.59 1.02
CA ILE A 20 1.50 -11.13 0.89
C ILE A 20 2.93 -10.57 0.82
N PHE A 21 3.83 -11.08 1.66
CA PHE A 21 5.24 -10.71 1.65
C PHE A 21 5.90 -11.02 0.29
N LEU A 22 5.71 -12.24 -0.22
CA LEU A 22 6.22 -12.62 -1.54
C LEU A 22 5.63 -11.76 -2.66
N GLY A 23 4.34 -11.41 -2.56
CA GLY A 23 3.69 -10.49 -3.49
C GLY A 23 4.31 -9.09 -3.49
N ASN A 24 4.59 -8.53 -2.31
CA ASN A 24 5.25 -7.22 -2.20
C ASN A 24 6.69 -7.24 -2.73
N LEU A 25 7.44 -8.32 -2.49
CA LEU A 25 8.78 -8.50 -3.08
C LEU A 25 8.72 -8.59 -4.61
N LEU A 26 7.76 -9.35 -5.14
CA LEU A 26 7.55 -9.47 -6.57
C LEU A 26 7.19 -8.12 -7.21
N GLN A 27 6.33 -7.34 -6.54
CA GLN A 27 5.95 -5.99 -6.98
C GLN A 27 7.16 -5.04 -7.01
N LEU A 28 8.03 -5.11 -6.00
CA LEU A 28 9.26 -4.32 -5.95
C LEU A 28 10.20 -4.72 -7.10
N THR A 29 10.40 -6.02 -7.30
CA THR A 29 11.24 -6.55 -8.40
C THR A 29 10.69 -6.13 -9.77
N TYR A 30 9.38 -6.22 -9.95
CA TYR A 30 8.70 -5.76 -11.17
C TYR A 30 8.99 -4.28 -11.45
N SER A 31 8.82 -3.40 -10.46
CA SER A 31 9.07 -1.96 -10.64
C SER A 31 10.52 -1.66 -11.06
N LEU A 32 11.49 -2.44 -10.57
CA LEU A 32 12.90 -2.31 -10.97
C LEU A 32 13.12 -2.78 -12.42
N VAL A 33 12.50 -3.89 -12.82
CA VAL A 33 12.62 -4.43 -14.19
C VAL A 33 11.98 -3.48 -15.20
N ASP A 34 10.77 -2.99 -14.95
CA ASP A 34 10.08 -2.03 -15.82
C ASP A 34 10.91 -0.75 -16.01
N THR A 35 11.40 -0.16 -14.89
CA THR A 35 12.29 1.00 -14.93
C THR A 35 13.55 0.72 -15.78
N ARG A 36 14.13 -0.48 -15.65
CA ARG A 36 15.31 -0.90 -16.40
C ARG A 36 15.01 -1.03 -17.90
N ILE A 37 13.87 -1.60 -18.27
CA ILE A 37 13.45 -1.72 -19.67
C ILE A 37 13.28 -0.33 -20.29
N VAL A 38 12.50 0.55 -19.64
CA VAL A 38 12.30 1.92 -20.14
C VAL A 38 13.63 2.67 -20.27
N GLY A 39 14.49 2.65 -19.26
CA GLY A 39 15.77 3.35 -19.29
C GLY A 39 16.74 2.81 -20.34
N SER A 40 16.83 1.47 -20.49
CA SER A 40 17.79 0.83 -21.40
C SER A 40 17.39 0.94 -22.88
N PHE A 41 16.10 0.88 -23.19
CA PHE A 41 15.63 0.85 -24.59
C PHE A 41 15.09 2.17 -25.10
N LEU A 42 14.60 3.06 -24.21
CA LEU A 42 14.01 4.34 -24.60
C LEU A 42 14.85 5.56 -24.22
N GLY A 43 15.89 5.36 -23.40
CA GLY A 43 16.82 6.41 -23.00
C GLY A 43 16.36 7.25 -21.80
N GLU A 44 17.20 8.24 -21.45
CA GLU A 44 17.06 9.04 -20.22
C GLU A 44 15.82 9.95 -20.24
N ASP A 45 15.47 10.53 -21.38
CA ASP A 45 14.30 11.42 -21.50
C ASP A 45 13.00 10.66 -21.26
N ALA A 46 12.89 9.43 -21.77
CA ALA A 46 11.74 8.56 -21.54
C ALA A 46 11.63 8.17 -20.06
N LEU A 47 12.76 7.80 -19.47
CA LEU A 47 12.83 7.48 -18.04
C LEU A 47 12.45 8.69 -17.16
N ALA A 48 12.95 9.87 -17.50
CA ALA A 48 12.60 11.11 -16.81
C ALA A 48 11.11 11.46 -16.93
N ALA A 49 10.52 11.26 -18.12
CA ALA A 49 9.09 11.50 -18.35
C ALA A 49 8.20 10.54 -17.55
N VAL A 50 8.53 9.23 -17.51
CA VAL A 50 7.84 8.24 -16.69
C VAL A 50 8.01 8.56 -15.19
N GLY A 51 9.24 8.87 -14.75
CA GLY A 51 9.53 9.26 -13.39
C GLY A 51 8.76 10.51 -12.93
N ALA A 52 8.64 11.54 -13.76
CA ALA A 52 7.88 12.74 -13.46
C ALA A 52 6.38 12.49 -13.26
N THR A 53 5.83 11.43 -13.87
CA THR A 53 4.41 11.05 -13.74
C THR A 53 4.17 9.98 -12.68
N SER A 54 5.21 9.32 -12.17
CA SER A 54 5.11 8.23 -11.19
C SER A 54 4.42 8.66 -9.89
N THR A 55 4.65 9.90 -9.45
CA THR A 55 3.97 10.50 -8.31
C THR A 55 2.46 10.57 -8.48
N LEU A 56 1.99 11.03 -9.64
CA LEU A 56 0.57 11.13 -9.96
C LEU A 56 -0.07 9.75 -10.02
N SER A 57 0.55 8.82 -10.77
CA SER A 57 0.05 7.43 -10.85
C SER A 57 0.05 6.75 -9.49
N GLY A 58 1.11 6.94 -8.69
CA GLY A 58 1.21 6.39 -7.33
C GLY A 58 0.13 6.90 -6.38
N LEU A 59 -0.22 8.18 -6.46
CA LEU A 59 -1.33 8.76 -5.67
C LEU A 59 -2.68 8.14 -6.05
N ILE A 60 -2.99 8.06 -7.35
CA ILE A 60 -4.28 7.57 -7.82
C ILE A 60 -4.39 6.05 -7.62
N ILE A 61 -3.39 5.29 -8.03
CA ILE A 61 -3.37 3.82 -7.88
C ILE A 61 -3.33 3.44 -6.39
N GLY A 62 -2.54 4.14 -5.59
CA GLY A 62 -2.49 3.93 -4.14
C GLY A 62 -3.84 4.20 -3.46
N PHE A 63 -4.58 5.23 -3.91
CA PHE A 63 -5.93 5.48 -3.44
C PHE A 63 -6.88 4.33 -3.81
N LEU A 64 -6.88 3.87 -5.06
CA LEU A 64 -7.75 2.77 -5.51
C LEU A 64 -7.42 1.44 -4.82
N LEU A 65 -6.15 1.16 -4.59
CA LEU A 65 -5.71 0.00 -3.81
C LEU A 65 -6.21 0.09 -2.35
N GLY A 66 -6.09 1.25 -1.73
CA GLY A 66 -6.63 1.51 -0.40
C GLY A 66 -8.14 1.34 -0.37
N LEU A 67 -8.85 1.90 -1.34
CA LEU A 67 -10.30 1.76 -1.52
C LEU A 67 -10.72 0.28 -1.59
N SER A 68 -10.05 -0.50 -2.43
CA SER A 68 -10.32 -1.94 -2.60
C SER A 68 -10.09 -2.72 -1.30
N ASN A 69 -8.99 -2.43 -0.59
CA ASN A 69 -8.70 -3.06 0.69
C ASN A 69 -9.73 -2.67 1.77
N GLY A 70 -10.17 -1.41 1.81
CA GLY A 70 -11.21 -0.95 2.73
C GLY A 70 -12.55 -1.66 2.51
N PHE A 71 -12.98 -1.81 1.25
CA PHE A 71 -14.18 -2.59 0.93
C PHE A 71 -14.04 -4.06 1.35
N ALA A 72 -12.87 -4.64 1.14
CA ALA A 72 -12.59 -6.02 1.50
C ALA A 72 -12.66 -6.29 3.02
N ILE A 73 -12.46 -5.27 3.87
CA ILE A 73 -12.61 -5.40 5.32
C ILE A 73 -14.08 -5.74 5.67
N ILE A 74 -15.05 -5.04 5.07
CA ILE A 74 -16.47 -5.31 5.30
C ILE A 74 -16.82 -6.72 4.83
N THR A 75 -16.30 -7.11 3.65
CA THR A 75 -16.44 -8.48 3.14
C THR A 75 -15.84 -9.51 4.11
N ALA A 76 -14.68 -9.24 4.71
CA ALA A 76 -14.03 -10.12 5.69
C ALA A 76 -14.86 -10.23 6.98
N GLN A 77 -15.45 -9.14 7.46
CA GLN A 77 -16.33 -9.15 8.64
C GLN A 77 -17.59 -10.00 8.38
N LYS A 78 -18.24 -9.82 7.23
CA LYS A 78 -19.43 -10.62 6.85
C LYS A 78 -19.09 -12.09 6.65
N PHE A 79 -17.91 -12.38 6.05
CA PHE A 79 -17.39 -13.74 5.93
C PHE A 79 -17.13 -14.37 7.30
N GLY A 80 -16.50 -13.67 8.22
CA GLY A 80 -16.26 -14.12 9.59
C GLY A 80 -17.56 -14.38 10.36
N ALA A 81 -18.57 -13.54 10.16
CA ALA A 81 -19.93 -13.71 10.72
C ALA A 81 -20.71 -14.88 10.06
N LYS A 82 -20.15 -15.53 9.04
CA LYS A 82 -20.83 -16.57 8.23
C LYS A 82 -22.10 -16.07 7.52
N ASN A 83 -22.26 -14.77 7.38
CA ASN A 83 -23.35 -14.16 6.64
C ASN A 83 -22.98 -14.05 5.15
N ILE A 84 -23.17 -15.14 4.41
CA ILE A 84 -22.78 -15.24 3.01
C ILE A 84 -23.60 -14.30 2.12
N ALA A 85 -24.87 -14.04 2.45
CA ALA A 85 -25.71 -13.13 1.69
C ALA A 85 -25.17 -11.70 1.74
N ASP A 86 -24.90 -11.16 2.93
CA ASP A 86 -24.31 -9.83 3.07
C ASP A 86 -22.87 -9.76 2.57
N MET A 87 -22.11 -10.85 2.67
CA MET A 87 -20.76 -10.93 2.10
C MET A 87 -20.81 -10.76 0.57
N LYS A 88 -21.73 -11.45 -0.13
CA LYS A 88 -21.92 -11.30 -1.58
C LYS A 88 -22.39 -9.89 -1.92
N LYS A 89 -23.34 -9.33 -1.17
CA LYS A 89 -23.78 -7.94 -1.36
C LYS A 89 -22.64 -6.95 -1.17
N SER A 90 -21.80 -7.10 -0.14
CA SER A 90 -20.63 -6.23 0.07
C SER A 90 -19.64 -6.32 -1.09
N PHE A 91 -19.40 -7.52 -1.64
CA PHE A 91 -18.55 -7.67 -2.82
C PHE A 91 -19.19 -7.04 -4.06
N ALA A 92 -20.49 -7.25 -4.33
CA ALA A 92 -21.21 -6.61 -5.44
C ALA A 92 -21.13 -5.08 -5.34
N MET A 93 -21.37 -4.53 -4.13
CA MET A 93 -21.29 -3.08 -3.90
C MET A 93 -19.88 -2.54 -4.03
N SER A 94 -18.83 -3.32 -3.67
CA SER A 94 -17.44 -2.90 -3.90
C SER A 94 -17.17 -2.69 -5.39
N LEU A 95 -17.70 -3.57 -6.25
CA LEU A 95 -17.57 -3.45 -7.69
C LEU A 95 -18.32 -2.20 -8.23
N VAL A 96 -19.56 -1.97 -7.76
CA VAL A 96 -20.38 -0.84 -8.21
C VAL A 96 -19.75 0.50 -7.79
N ILE A 97 -19.51 0.67 -6.49
CA ILE A 97 -18.97 1.93 -5.93
C ILE A 97 -17.58 2.21 -6.48
N GLY A 98 -16.71 1.21 -6.48
CA GLY A 98 -15.34 1.39 -6.93
C GLY A 98 -15.22 1.59 -8.44
N THR A 99 -16.07 0.95 -9.25
CA THR A 99 -16.19 1.26 -10.69
C THR A 99 -16.59 2.71 -10.91
N GLY A 100 -17.60 3.20 -10.17
CA GLY A 100 -18.00 4.60 -10.25
C GLY A 100 -16.88 5.57 -9.90
N ILE A 101 -16.14 5.31 -8.81
CA ILE A 101 -14.99 6.13 -8.40
C ILE A 101 -13.85 6.04 -9.42
N SER A 102 -13.56 4.85 -9.95
CA SER A 102 -12.51 4.66 -10.95
C SER A 102 -12.81 5.41 -12.25
N ILE A 103 -14.06 5.37 -12.71
CA ILE A 103 -14.51 6.12 -13.88
C ILE A 103 -14.41 7.63 -13.62
N LEU A 104 -14.83 8.10 -12.45
CA LEU A 104 -14.70 9.49 -12.05
C LEU A 104 -13.23 9.95 -12.09
N PHE A 105 -12.31 9.16 -11.52
CA PHE A 105 -10.88 9.47 -11.53
C PHE A 105 -10.29 9.41 -12.95
N THR A 106 -10.76 8.48 -13.79
CA THR A 106 -10.35 8.42 -15.20
C THR A 106 -10.78 9.68 -15.94
N ILE A 107 -12.04 10.07 -15.84
CA ILE A 107 -12.56 11.28 -16.51
C ILE A 107 -11.86 12.53 -15.99
N ALA A 108 -11.81 12.73 -14.67
CA ALA A 108 -11.17 13.88 -14.06
C ALA A 108 -9.65 13.92 -14.40
N GLY A 109 -8.96 12.77 -14.28
CA GLY A 109 -7.54 12.68 -14.58
C GLY A 109 -7.21 13.01 -16.05
N LEU A 110 -8.02 12.56 -17.01
CA LEU A 110 -7.82 12.88 -18.41
C LEU A 110 -8.16 14.34 -18.75
N LEU A 111 -9.24 14.88 -18.18
CA LEU A 111 -9.65 16.28 -18.39
C LEU A 111 -8.63 17.27 -17.83
N PHE A 112 -8.13 17.02 -16.62
CA PHE A 112 -7.18 17.90 -15.94
C PHE A 112 -5.71 17.52 -16.15
N LEU A 113 -5.41 16.58 -17.06
CA LEU A 113 -4.04 16.08 -17.23
C LEU A 113 -3.01 17.17 -17.58
N LYS A 114 -3.34 18.09 -18.49
CA LYS A 114 -2.44 19.20 -18.84
C LYS A 114 -2.15 20.12 -17.66
N PRO A 115 -3.16 20.67 -16.94
CA PRO A 115 -2.95 21.43 -15.71
C PRO A 115 -2.12 20.70 -14.66
N ILE A 116 -2.37 19.40 -14.46
CA ILE A 116 -1.64 18.58 -13.48
C ILE A 116 -0.15 18.48 -13.86
N LEU A 117 0.18 18.17 -15.12
CA LEU A 117 1.56 18.09 -15.59
C LEU A 117 2.29 19.43 -15.45
N HIS A 118 1.60 20.53 -15.68
CA HIS A 118 2.14 21.87 -15.46
C HIS A 118 2.38 22.14 -13.96
N PHE A 119 1.44 21.79 -13.11
CA PHE A 119 1.58 21.90 -11.65
C PHE A 119 2.75 21.06 -11.10
N LEU A 120 3.00 19.89 -11.68
CA LEU A 120 4.14 19.03 -11.35
C LEU A 120 5.47 19.56 -11.92
N ASN A 121 5.47 20.71 -12.58
CA ASN A 121 6.65 21.32 -13.20
C ASN A 121 7.40 20.37 -14.16
N VAL A 122 6.67 19.55 -14.91
CA VAL A 122 7.26 18.65 -15.92
C VAL A 122 7.91 19.53 -17.00
N PRO A 123 9.21 19.33 -17.34
CA PRO A 123 9.90 20.08 -18.38
C PRO A 123 9.14 20.07 -19.71
N LYS A 124 9.02 21.22 -20.37
CA LYS A 124 8.19 21.38 -21.59
C LYS A 124 8.50 20.36 -22.69
N HIS A 125 9.77 20.00 -22.88
CA HIS A 125 10.18 19.00 -23.88
C HIS A 125 9.73 17.57 -23.53
N LEU A 126 9.52 17.24 -22.24
CA LEU A 126 9.07 15.93 -21.77
C LEU A 126 7.54 15.80 -21.72
N VAL A 127 6.79 16.94 -21.71
CA VAL A 127 5.32 16.93 -21.58
C VAL A 127 4.63 16.03 -22.61
N PRO A 128 4.98 16.00 -23.90
CA PRO A 128 4.31 15.13 -24.88
C PRO A 128 4.50 13.64 -24.54
N VAL A 129 5.71 13.26 -24.13
CA VAL A 129 6.08 11.89 -23.76
C VAL A 129 5.37 11.47 -22.47
N ALA A 130 5.49 12.30 -21.42
CA ALA A 130 4.84 12.11 -20.13
C ALA A 130 3.31 12.00 -20.28
N LYS A 131 2.68 12.91 -21.04
CA LYS A 131 1.25 12.87 -21.33
C LYS A 131 0.84 11.58 -22.03
N GLY A 132 1.63 11.13 -23.02
CA GLY A 132 1.35 9.89 -23.77
C GLY A 132 1.34 8.66 -22.88
N TYR A 133 2.26 8.57 -21.92
CA TYR A 133 2.36 7.49 -20.94
C TYR A 133 1.21 7.52 -19.92
N ILE A 134 1.10 8.63 -19.18
CA ILE A 134 0.17 8.72 -18.05
C ILE A 134 -1.29 8.69 -18.48
N ALA A 135 -1.64 9.21 -19.68
CA ALA A 135 -3.00 9.15 -20.19
C ALA A 135 -3.48 7.70 -20.38
N ILE A 136 -2.60 6.78 -20.82
CA ILE A 136 -2.93 5.36 -20.97
C ILE A 136 -3.09 4.70 -19.61
N ILE A 137 -2.21 5.01 -18.65
CA ILE A 137 -2.32 4.51 -17.28
C ILE A 137 -3.65 4.96 -16.63
N ILE A 138 -4.01 6.25 -16.78
CA ILE A 138 -5.28 6.79 -16.25
C ILE A 138 -6.48 6.13 -16.95
N ALA A 139 -6.42 5.91 -18.26
CA ALA A 139 -7.48 5.19 -18.97
C ALA A 139 -7.64 3.73 -18.50
N GLY A 140 -6.56 3.12 -17.98
CA GLY A 140 -6.54 1.76 -17.44
C GLY A 140 -6.95 1.63 -15.96
N LEU A 141 -7.27 2.73 -15.25
CA LEU A 141 -7.57 2.69 -13.81
C LEU A 141 -8.70 1.74 -13.44
N LEU A 142 -9.71 1.61 -14.29
CA LEU A 142 -10.81 0.68 -14.06
C LEU A 142 -10.32 -0.78 -14.03
N ALA A 143 -9.42 -1.15 -14.95
CA ALA A 143 -8.85 -2.50 -14.97
C ALA A 143 -8.00 -2.78 -13.72
N THR A 144 -7.19 -1.80 -13.32
CA THR A 144 -6.39 -1.87 -12.09
C THR A 144 -7.30 -2.05 -10.87
N PHE A 145 -8.34 -1.22 -10.74
CA PHE A 145 -9.29 -1.33 -9.64
C PHE A 145 -9.99 -2.69 -9.60
N LEU A 146 -10.50 -3.18 -10.74
CA LEU A 146 -11.22 -4.46 -10.80
C LEU A 146 -10.30 -5.64 -10.42
N HIS A 147 -9.05 -5.63 -10.87
CA HIS A 147 -8.06 -6.62 -10.44
C HIS A 147 -7.81 -6.54 -8.92
N ASP A 148 -7.58 -5.35 -8.39
CA ASP A 148 -7.31 -5.14 -6.97
C ASP A 148 -8.52 -5.52 -6.09
N ALA A 149 -9.75 -5.22 -6.53
CA ALA A 149 -10.98 -5.58 -5.83
C ALA A 149 -11.17 -7.10 -5.75
N CYS A 150 -10.91 -7.83 -6.84
CA CYS A 150 -10.93 -9.29 -6.84
C CYS A 150 -9.85 -9.88 -5.92
N ALA A 151 -8.62 -9.37 -6.01
CA ALA A 151 -7.51 -9.81 -5.17
C ALA A 151 -7.77 -9.53 -3.68
N ALA A 152 -8.32 -8.35 -3.35
CA ALA A 152 -8.67 -7.97 -1.99
C ALA A 152 -9.82 -8.84 -1.45
N THR A 153 -10.83 -9.17 -2.27
CA THR A 153 -11.94 -10.07 -1.91
C THR A 153 -11.45 -11.49 -1.65
N LEU A 154 -10.53 -12.02 -2.45
CA LEU A 154 -9.89 -13.31 -2.19
C LEU A 154 -9.15 -13.32 -0.85
N ARG A 155 -8.40 -12.27 -0.56
CA ARG A 155 -7.75 -12.11 0.76
C ARG A 155 -8.79 -12.04 1.88
N ALA A 156 -9.91 -11.34 1.68
CA ALA A 156 -10.96 -11.21 2.68
C ALA A 156 -11.56 -12.57 3.10
N ILE A 157 -11.66 -13.54 2.18
CA ILE A 157 -12.11 -14.92 2.46
C ILE A 157 -10.95 -15.85 2.87
N GLY A 158 -9.74 -15.30 3.09
CA GLY A 158 -8.58 -16.06 3.56
C GLY A 158 -7.76 -16.76 2.48
N ASP A 159 -7.90 -16.39 1.21
CA ASP A 159 -7.05 -16.87 0.12
C ASP A 159 -6.04 -15.79 -0.28
N ALA A 160 -4.85 -15.81 0.30
CA ALA A 160 -3.74 -14.92 -0.06
C ALA A 160 -2.82 -15.51 -1.13
N VAL A 161 -2.89 -16.82 -1.40
CA VAL A 161 -2.01 -17.50 -2.35
C VAL A 161 -2.45 -17.25 -3.80
N THR A 162 -3.74 -17.31 -4.06
CA THR A 162 -4.27 -17.07 -5.42
C THR A 162 -3.93 -15.66 -5.95
N PRO A 163 -4.12 -14.55 -5.19
CA PRO A 163 -3.67 -13.23 -5.61
C PRO A 163 -2.17 -13.16 -5.91
N LEU A 164 -1.33 -13.84 -5.14
CA LEU A 164 0.11 -13.93 -5.41
C LEU A 164 0.42 -14.59 -6.76
N ILE A 165 -0.22 -15.72 -7.05
CA ILE A 165 -0.01 -16.44 -8.32
C ILE A 165 -0.46 -15.58 -9.51
N ILE A 166 -1.61 -14.92 -9.38
CA ILE A 166 -2.14 -14.04 -10.44
C ILE A 166 -1.24 -12.82 -10.64
N LEU A 167 -0.72 -12.24 -9.54
CA LEU A 167 0.27 -11.16 -9.61
C LEU A 167 1.53 -11.63 -10.36
N ALA A 168 2.04 -12.84 -10.08
CA ALA A 168 3.21 -13.38 -10.78
C ALA A 168 2.95 -13.54 -12.29
N ILE A 169 1.77 -14.00 -12.66
CA ILE A 169 1.35 -14.07 -14.07
C ILE A 169 1.27 -12.67 -14.69
N SER A 170 0.65 -11.71 -13.98
CA SER A 170 0.55 -10.33 -14.44
C SER A 170 1.91 -9.69 -14.68
N VAL A 171 2.85 -9.87 -13.76
CA VAL A 171 4.23 -9.38 -13.87
C VAL A 171 4.92 -10.00 -15.09
N ALA A 172 4.82 -11.30 -15.28
CA ALA A 172 5.40 -11.97 -16.43
C ALA A 172 4.81 -11.46 -17.77
N LEU A 173 3.49 -11.31 -17.83
CA LEU A 173 2.80 -10.77 -19.01
C LEU A 173 3.19 -9.32 -19.30
N ASN A 174 3.36 -8.51 -18.25
CA ASN A 174 3.79 -7.13 -18.40
C ASN A 174 5.22 -7.06 -18.93
N ILE A 175 6.19 -7.81 -18.37
CA ILE A 175 7.58 -7.84 -18.87
C ILE A 175 7.63 -8.27 -20.34
N VAL A 176 6.90 -9.32 -20.70
CA VAL A 176 6.81 -9.78 -22.11
C VAL A 176 6.17 -8.71 -22.98
N GLY A 177 5.11 -8.06 -22.50
CA GLY A 177 4.43 -6.97 -23.17
C GLY A 177 5.35 -5.75 -23.38
N ASP A 178 6.11 -5.35 -22.35
CA ASP A 178 7.08 -4.26 -22.44
C ASP A 178 8.13 -4.55 -23.52
N LEU A 179 8.73 -5.73 -23.51
CA LEU A 179 9.69 -6.13 -24.54
C LEU A 179 9.05 -6.14 -25.92
N PHE A 180 7.83 -6.64 -26.07
CA PHE A 180 7.12 -6.67 -27.33
C PHE A 180 6.78 -5.27 -27.85
N PHE A 181 6.11 -4.43 -27.04
CA PHE A 181 5.68 -3.10 -27.48
C PHE A 181 6.85 -2.11 -27.61
N VAL A 182 7.80 -2.14 -26.67
CA VAL A 182 8.91 -1.18 -26.63
C VAL A 182 10.01 -1.58 -27.61
N VAL A 183 10.45 -2.86 -27.61
CA VAL A 183 11.62 -3.30 -28.39
C VAL A 183 11.23 -3.73 -29.80
N VAL A 184 10.18 -4.57 -29.93
CA VAL A 184 9.77 -5.10 -31.24
C VAL A 184 8.96 -4.08 -32.04
N LEU A 185 7.86 -3.55 -31.42
CA LEU A 185 6.98 -2.60 -32.13
C LEU A 185 7.46 -1.15 -32.05
N LYS A 186 8.47 -0.83 -31.23
CA LYS A 186 9.08 0.51 -31.10
C LYS A 186 8.07 1.63 -30.81
N THR A 187 7.06 1.34 -30.00
CA THR A 187 5.97 2.29 -29.67
C THR A 187 6.35 3.30 -28.59
N GLY A 188 7.61 3.28 -28.12
CA GLY A 188 8.10 4.18 -27.07
C GLY A 188 7.45 3.94 -25.72
N VAL A 189 7.38 4.98 -24.87
CA VAL A 189 6.79 4.88 -23.52
C VAL A 189 5.31 4.53 -23.52
N LYS A 190 4.59 4.81 -24.59
CA LYS A 190 3.18 4.41 -24.73
C LYS A 190 3.05 2.88 -24.74
N GLY A 191 4.04 2.19 -25.31
CA GLY A 191 4.08 0.73 -25.32
C GLY A 191 4.16 0.13 -23.92
N ALA A 192 5.02 0.67 -23.06
CA ALA A 192 5.11 0.25 -21.67
C ALA A 192 3.79 0.48 -20.92
N ALA A 193 3.15 1.65 -21.10
CA ALA A 193 1.84 1.90 -20.52
C ALA A 193 0.75 0.93 -21.02
N ILE A 194 0.74 0.62 -22.32
CA ILE A 194 -0.20 -0.37 -22.90
C ILE A 194 0.05 -1.76 -22.32
N ALA A 195 1.31 -2.20 -22.23
CA ALA A 195 1.67 -3.49 -21.64
C ALA A 195 1.17 -3.60 -20.19
N THR A 196 1.36 -2.54 -19.39
CA THR A 196 0.86 -2.48 -18.01
C THR A 196 -0.65 -2.63 -17.94
N VAL A 197 -1.39 -1.86 -18.72
CA VAL A 197 -2.87 -1.91 -18.71
C VAL A 197 -3.39 -3.25 -19.21
N LEU A 198 -2.80 -3.82 -20.28
CA LEU A 198 -3.18 -5.13 -20.80
C LEU A 198 -2.90 -6.24 -19.77
N ALA A 199 -1.75 -6.20 -19.10
CA ALA A 199 -1.43 -7.16 -18.03
C ALA A 199 -2.47 -7.09 -16.89
N GLN A 200 -2.91 -5.89 -16.50
CA GLN A 200 -3.97 -5.73 -15.48
C GLN A 200 -5.33 -6.26 -15.96
N ILE A 201 -5.71 -6.02 -17.21
CA ILE A 201 -6.96 -6.55 -17.78
C ILE A 201 -6.92 -8.08 -17.79
N ILE A 202 -5.83 -8.69 -18.25
CA ILE A 202 -5.68 -10.14 -18.30
C ILE A 202 -5.68 -10.72 -16.88
N ALA A 203 -4.96 -10.09 -15.95
CA ALA A 203 -4.93 -10.49 -14.55
C ALA A 203 -6.33 -10.43 -13.91
N PHE A 204 -7.10 -9.38 -14.17
CA PHE A 204 -8.49 -9.26 -13.73
C PHE A 204 -9.33 -10.42 -14.28
N VAL A 205 -9.28 -10.67 -15.59
CA VAL A 205 -10.07 -11.74 -16.23
C VAL A 205 -9.72 -13.11 -15.65
N ILE A 206 -8.44 -13.41 -15.48
CA ILE A 206 -7.98 -14.68 -14.87
C ILE A 206 -8.48 -14.76 -13.42
N CYS A 207 -8.31 -13.68 -12.65
CA CYS A 207 -8.76 -13.62 -11.25
C CYS A 207 -10.26 -13.84 -11.12
N TRP A 208 -11.05 -13.16 -11.94
CA TRP A 208 -12.50 -13.26 -11.98
C TRP A 208 -12.95 -14.68 -12.32
N ILE A 209 -12.46 -15.26 -13.42
CA ILE A 209 -12.83 -16.61 -13.86
C ILE A 209 -12.45 -17.64 -12.79
N TYR A 210 -11.25 -17.54 -12.23
CA TYR A 210 -10.82 -18.44 -11.17
C TYR A 210 -11.71 -18.33 -9.93
N MET A 211 -11.99 -17.11 -9.50
CA MET A 211 -12.80 -16.81 -8.32
C MET A 211 -14.21 -17.40 -8.41
N ILE A 212 -14.92 -17.15 -9.53
CA ILE A 212 -16.28 -17.66 -9.71
C ILE A 212 -16.35 -19.17 -9.95
N ARG A 213 -15.28 -19.78 -10.50
CA ARG A 213 -15.22 -21.23 -10.69
C ARG A 213 -14.91 -21.97 -9.41
N LYS A 214 -13.97 -21.46 -8.61
CA LYS A 214 -13.47 -22.14 -7.40
C LYS A 214 -14.35 -21.88 -6.17
N TYR A 215 -14.92 -20.69 -6.04
CA TYR A 215 -15.66 -20.29 -4.85
C TYR A 215 -17.12 -19.97 -5.17
N GLU A 216 -18.02 -20.92 -4.92
CA GLU A 216 -19.47 -20.69 -5.09
C GLU A 216 -20.01 -19.52 -4.28
N ILE A 217 -19.41 -19.29 -3.10
CA ILE A 217 -19.77 -18.16 -2.22
C ILE A 217 -19.44 -16.79 -2.83
N LEU A 218 -18.65 -16.73 -3.90
CA LEU A 218 -18.30 -15.49 -4.62
C LEU A 218 -19.01 -15.35 -5.98
N ARG A 219 -19.87 -16.33 -6.34
CA ARG A 219 -20.71 -16.19 -7.54
C ARG A 219 -21.80 -15.18 -7.26
N LEU A 220 -21.71 -14.04 -7.96
CA LEU A 220 -22.74 -12.99 -7.89
C LEU A 220 -23.89 -13.28 -8.83
N GLN A 221 -25.10 -13.01 -8.39
CA GLN A 221 -26.34 -13.01 -9.15
C GLN A 221 -26.90 -11.59 -9.21
N LYS A 222 -27.96 -11.35 -9.95
CA LYS A 222 -28.54 -10.03 -10.09
C LYS A 222 -29.13 -9.49 -8.78
N GLU A 223 -29.50 -10.39 -7.89
CA GLU A 223 -30.12 -10.08 -6.60
C GLU A 223 -29.14 -9.39 -5.64
N GLU A 224 -27.85 -9.71 -5.68
CA GLU A 224 -26.84 -9.07 -4.83
C GLU A 224 -26.56 -7.62 -5.18
N PHE A 225 -26.96 -7.20 -6.39
CA PHE A 225 -26.84 -5.80 -6.84
C PHE A 225 -28.07 -4.95 -6.50
N LYS A 226 -29.17 -5.58 -6.00
CA LYS A 226 -30.41 -4.91 -5.65
C LYS A 226 -30.48 -4.65 -4.15
N ASP A 227 -31.08 -3.53 -3.80
CA ASP A 227 -31.44 -3.15 -2.44
C ASP A 227 -30.30 -3.34 -1.40
N PRO A 228 -29.14 -2.72 -1.61
CA PRO A 228 -28.06 -2.76 -0.62
C PRO A 228 -28.52 -2.03 0.65
N SER A 229 -28.21 -2.60 1.82
CA SER A 229 -28.46 -1.90 3.09
C SER A 229 -27.74 -0.54 3.09
N PRO A 230 -28.43 0.58 3.35
CA PRO A 230 -27.79 1.90 3.43
C PRO A 230 -26.67 1.96 4.47
N ILE A 231 -26.82 1.21 5.56
CA ILE A 231 -25.82 1.10 6.62
C ILE A 231 -24.54 0.44 6.06
N MET A 232 -24.69 -0.70 5.36
CA MET A 232 -23.55 -1.40 4.76
C MET A 232 -22.84 -0.53 3.71
N VAL A 233 -23.57 0.18 2.87
CA VAL A 233 -23.00 1.10 1.87
C VAL A 233 -22.21 2.21 2.56
N LYS A 234 -22.76 2.80 3.63
CA LYS A 234 -22.07 3.83 4.42
C LYS A 234 -20.79 3.29 5.06
N GLU A 235 -20.83 2.11 5.65
CA GLU A 235 -19.66 1.45 6.22
C GLU A 235 -18.58 1.19 5.16
N MET A 236 -18.97 0.68 3.99
CA MET A 236 -18.05 0.44 2.87
C MET A 236 -17.40 1.73 2.38
N ILE A 237 -18.19 2.78 2.15
CA ILE A 237 -17.66 4.08 1.74
C ILE A 237 -16.70 4.61 2.81
N SER A 238 -17.07 4.55 4.08
CA SER A 238 -16.22 4.99 5.18
C SER A 238 -14.90 4.22 5.22
N ALA A 239 -14.93 2.89 5.16
CA ALA A 239 -13.73 2.04 5.16
C ALA A 239 -12.86 2.28 3.92
N GLY A 240 -13.48 2.27 2.74
CA GLY A 240 -12.77 2.45 1.47
C GLY A 240 -12.12 3.83 1.34
N MET A 241 -12.88 4.89 1.62
CA MET A 241 -12.37 6.26 1.57
C MET A 241 -11.27 6.51 2.61
N SER A 242 -11.45 5.98 3.83
CA SER A 242 -10.43 6.08 4.88
C SER A 242 -9.10 5.46 4.42
N MET A 243 -9.10 4.22 3.94
CA MET A 243 -7.88 3.55 3.48
C MET A 243 -7.29 4.19 2.22
N GLY A 244 -8.15 4.65 1.30
CA GLY A 244 -7.71 5.39 0.11
C GLY A 244 -7.02 6.70 0.47
N PHE A 245 -7.64 7.51 1.33
CA PHE A 245 -7.04 8.76 1.79
C PHE A 245 -5.79 8.55 2.65
N MET A 246 -5.74 7.51 3.48
CA MET A 246 -4.52 7.18 4.23
C MET A 246 -3.31 7.06 3.30
N SER A 247 -3.44 6.29 2.22
CA SER A 247 -2.36 6.12 1.23
C SER A 247 -1.97 7.45 0.57
N SER A 248 -2.96 8.28 0.21
CA SER A 248 -2.71 9.58 -0.43
C SER A 248 -2.04 10.58 0.51
N LEU A 249 -2.49 10.67 1.76
CA LEU A 249 -1.93 11.59 2.77
C LEU A 249 -0.46 11.28 3.06
N VAL A 250 -0.12 10.00 3.22
CA VAL A 250 1.28 9.56 3.43
C VAL A 250 2.16 9.97 2.24
N ASN A 251 1.68 9.75 1.01
CA ASN A 251 2.42 10.12 -0.20
C ASN A 251 2.64 11.64 -0.30
N ILE A 252 1.61 12.46 -0.03
CA ILE A 252 1.72 13.93 -0.04
C ILE A 252 2.75 14.41 0.99
N GLY A 253 2.73 13.88 2.21
CA GLY A 253 3.71 14.21 3.24
C GLY A 253 5.14 13.88 2.80
N THR A 254 5.35 12.70 2.23
CA THR A 254 6.66 12.26 1.74
C THR A 254 7.17 13.14 0.58
N LEU A 255 6.31 13.53 -0.35
CA LEU A 255 6.66 14.44 -1.44
C LEU A 255 7.07 15.83 -0.93
N THR A 256 6.35 16.35 0.05
CA THR A 256 6.68 17.64 0.65
C THR A 256 8.06 17.59 1.31
N LEU A 257 8.36 16.53 2.05
CA LEU A 257 9.69 16.34 2.64
C LEU A 257 10.78 16.21 1.56
N GLN A 258 10.51 15.49 0.47
CA GLN A 258 11.43 15.33 -0.66
C GLN A 258 11.77 16.69 -1.31
N THR A 259 10.81 17.62 -1.43
CA THR A 259 11.08 18.95 -1.97
C THR A 259 12.07 19.76 -1.10
N ALA A 260 12.00 19.58 0.22
CA ALA A 260 12.95 20.19 1.15
C ALA A 260 14.35 19.55 1.03
N ILE A 261 14.42 18.23 0.90
CA ILE A 261 15.68 17.47 0.72
C ILE A 261 16.40 17.89 -0.56
N ASN A 262 15.67 18.13 -1.64
CA ASN A 262 16.23 18.53 -2.93
C ASN A 262 17.02 19.86 -2.88
N LYS A 263 16.79 20.67 -1.84
CA LYS A 263 17.54 21.93 -1.61
C LYS A 263 18.85 21.73 -0.84
N LEU A 264 19.10 20.54 -0.30
CA LEU A 264 20.27 20.26 0.56
C LEU A 264 21.54 19.84 -0.21
N GLY A 265 21.45 19.75 -1.54
CA GLY A 265 22.59 19.44 -2.41
C GLY A 265 22.67 17.98 -2.86
N LYS A 266 23.47 17.75 -3.90
CA LYS A 266 23.53 16.48 -4.64
C LYS A 266 23.87 15.27 -3.76
N ASP A 267 24.90 15.39 -2.90
CA ASP A 267 25.34 14.25 -2.09
C ASP A 267 24.28 13.82 -1.07
N ILE A 268 23.54 14.78 -0.52
CA ILE A 268 22.44 14.52 0.41
C ILE A 268 21.28 13.84 -0.32
N ILE A 269 20.94 14.31 -1.53
CA ILE A 269 19.89 13.65 -2.34
C ILE A 269 20.24 12.21 -2.61
N ILE A 270 21.48 11.91 -3.03
CA ILE A 270 21.95 10.54 -3.28
C ILE A 270 21.89 9.71 -2.01
N ALA A 271 22.40 10.25 -0.89
CA ALA A 271 22.41 9.57 0.40
C ALA A 271 21.00 9.24 0.87
N HIS A 272 20.08 10.22 0.81
CA HIS A 272 18.69 10.02 1.22
C HIS A 272 17.96 9.01 0.32
N THR A 273 18.15 9.11 -0.99
CA THR A 273 17.55 8.17 -1.95
C THR A 273 17.99 6.73 -1.67
N ALA A 274 19.28 6.51 -1.41
CA ALA A 274 19.79 5.20 -1.04
C ALA A 274 19.21 4.69 0.27
N ALA A 275 19.20 5.53 1.30
CA ALA A 275 18.62 5.18 2.59
C ALA A 275 17.13 4.82 2.45
N ARG A 276 16.35 5.62 1.71
CA ARG A 276 14.93 5.35 1.45
C ARG A 276 14.70 4.01 0.73
N LYS A 277 15.52 3.64 -0.24
CA LYS A 277 15.41 2.33 -0.91
C LYS A 277 15.62 1.17 0.06
N ILE A 278 16.54 1.30 0.99
CA ILE A 278 16.80 0.29 2.02
C ILE A 278 15.64 0.25 3.01
N THR A 279 15.17 1.42 3.48
CA THR A 279 14.03 1.49 4.41
C THR A 279 12.73 0.99 3.78
N GLU A 280 12.49 1.20 2.48
CA GLU A 280 11.36 0.61 1.75
C GLU A 280 11.34 -0.93 1.88
N ILE A 281 12.50 -1.58 1.73
CA ILE A 281 12.62 -3.03 1.90
C ILE A 281 12.32 -3.44 3.35
N PHE A 282 12.86 -2.70 4.33
CA PHE A 282 12.60 -2.97 5.74
C PHE A 282 11.12 -2.80 6.10
N MET A 283 10.45 -1.81 5.50
CA MET A 283 9.04 -1.49 5.74
C MET A 283 8.06 -2.51 5.14
N ILE A 284 8.48 -3.35 4.19
CA ILE A 284 7.61 -4.39 3.60
C ILE A 284 7.00 -5.27 4.70
N MET A 285 7.78 -5.68 5.68
CA MET A 285 7.30 -6.56 6.76
C MET A 285 6.19 -5.91 7.61
N PHE A 286 6.35 -4.62 7.96
CA PHE A 286 5.33 -3.88 8.71
C PHE A 286 4.03 -3.75 7.91
N SER A 287 4.14 -3.44 6.61
CA SER A 287 2.99 -3.37 5.69
C SER A 287 2.27 -4.71 5.57
N VAL A 288 3.01 -5.81 5.43
CA VAL A 288 2.48 -7.17 5.31
C VAL A 288 1.70 -7.58 6.55
N PHE A 289 2.29 -7.38 7.74
CA PHE A 289 1.59 -7.69 8.99
C PHE A 289 0.40 -6.75 9.23
N GLY A 290 0.49 -5.48 8.83
CA GLY A 290 -0.63 -4.56 8.84
C GLY A 290 -1.80 -5.08 8.00
N GLN A 291 -1.58 -5.39 6.71
CA GLN A 291 -2.61 -5.94 5.83
C GLN A 291 -3.18 -7.27 6.36
N THR A 292 -2.32 -8.12 6.91
CA THR A 292 -2.74 -9.37 7.56
C THR A 292 -3.68 -9.08 8.74
N MET A 293 -3.37 -8.07 9.57
CA MET A 293 -4.21 -7.71 10.71
C MET A 293 -5.56 -7.12 10.28
N ALA A 294 -5.63 -6.32 9.23
CA ALA A 294 -6.91 -5.83 8.73
C ALA A 294 -7.88 -6.98 8.42
N THR A 295 -7.41 -8.00 7.71
CA THR A 295 -8.24 -9.18 7.36
C THR A 295 -8.49 -10.08 8.57
N TYR A 296 -7.45 -10.38 9.37
CA TYR A 296 -7.56 -11.25 10.54
C TYR A 296 -8.51 -10.66 11.60
N CYS A 297 -8.35 -9.38 11.92
CA CYS A 297 -9.24 -8.70 12.86
C CYS A 297 -10.66 -8.60 12.31
N GLY A 298 -10.82 -8.28 11.01
CA GLY A 298 -12.13 -8.22 10.36
C GLY A 298 -12.89 -9.55 10.47
N GLN A 299 -12.27 -10.68 10.09
CA GLN A 299 -12.92 -12.00 10.20
C GLN A 299 -13.23 -12.37 11.65
N ASN A 300 -12.30 -12.18 12.59
CA ASN A 300 -12.52 -12.54 13.99
C ASN A 300 -13.53 -11.60 14.69
N MET A 301 -13.57 -10.32 14.30
CA MET A 301 -14.60 -9.38 14.75
C MET A 301 -15.99 -9.80 14.27
N GLY A 302 -16.13 -10.12 12.99
CA GLY A 302 -17.38 -10.63 12.43
C GLY A 302 -17.84 -11.93 13.09
N ALA A 303 -16.90 -12.78 13.50
CA ALA A 303 -17.18 -14.03 14.21
C ALA A 303 -17.44 -13.85 15.72
N GLY A 304 -17.36 -12.62 16.28
CA GLY A 304 -17.49 -12.33 17.71
C GLY A 304 -16.32 -12.87 18.56
N LYS A 305 -15.17 -13.22 17.96
CA LYS A 305 -14.02 -13.84 18.64
C LYS A 305 -12.98 -12.83 19.11
N ILE A 306 -13.36 -12.00 20.06
CA ILE A 306 -12.56 -10.86 20.55
C ILE A 306 -11.22 -11.29 21.15
N ASP A 307 -11.16 -12.39 21.90
CA ASP A 307 -9.91 -12.89 22.47
C ASP A 307 -8.88 -13.25 21.38
N ARG A 308 -9.38 -13.74 20.25
CA ARG A 308 -8.50 -14.01 19.10
C ARG A 308 -7.98 -12.74 18.46
N VAL A 309 -8.80 -11.68 18.40
CA VAL A 309 -8.37 -10.35 17.94
C VAL A 309 -7.23 -9.84 18.81
N LYS A 310 -7.42 -9.80 20.13
CA LYS A 310 -6.39 -9.36 21.09
C LYS A 310 -5.09 -10.15 20.94
N ARG A 311 -5.21 -11.48 20.92
CA ARG A 311 -4.05 -12.37 20.77
C ARG A 311 -3.37 -12.19 19.40
N GLY A 312 -4.13 -11.97 18.33
CA GLY A 312 -3.59 -11.71 16.99
C GLY A 312 -2.80 -10.42 16.91
N ILE A 313 -3.34 -9.32 17.45
CA ILE A 313 -2.66 -8.02 17.54
C ILE A 313 -1.35 -8.16 18.31
N TRP A 314 -1.37 -8.81 19.48
CA TRP A 314 -0.16 -9.04 20.27
C TRP A 314 0.89 -9.85 19.52
N LEU A 315 0.51 -10.95 18.89
CA LEU A 315 1.43 -11.77 18.09
C LEU A 315 2.04 -10.98 16.92
N ALA A 316 1.24 -10.17 16.22
CA ALA A 316 1.73 -9.34 15.14
C ALA A 316 2.73 -8.28 15.63
N ILE A 317 2.47 -7.66 16.79
CA ILE A 317 3.41 -6.73 17.45
C ILE A 317 4.72 -7.45 17.78
N VAL A 318 4.66 -8.65 18.36
CA VAL A 318 5.86 -9.43 18.69
C VAL A 318 6.68 -9.77 17.44
N TYR A 319 6.04 -10.26 16.36
CA TYR A 319 6.75 -10.59 15.13
C TYR A 319 7.40 -9.37 14.46
N THR A 320 6.69 -8.26 14.41
CA THR A 320 7.24 -7.02 13.84
C THR A 320 8.27 -6.35 14.76
N ALA A 321 8.17 -6.52 16.08
CA ALA A 321 9.21 -6.09 17.02
C ALA A 321 10.51 -6.90 16.86
N ILE A 322 10.41 -8.22 16.65
CA ILE A 322 11.58 -9.05 16.32
C ILE A 322 12.21 -8.55 15.02
N TRP A 323 11.40 -8.27 13.99
CA TRP A 323 11.89 -7.72 12.73
C TRP A 323 12.56 -6.35 12.93
N SER A 324 12.00 -5.47 13.77
CA SER A 324 12.63 -4.19 14.15
C SER A 324 14.03 -4.41 14.74
N GLY A 325 14.17 -5.37 15.64
CA GLY A 325 15.47 -5.73 16.21
C GLY A 325 16.47 -6.20 15.13
N LEU A 326 16.02 -7.03 14.18
CA LEU A 326 16.87 -7.48 13.06
C LEU A 326 17.30 -6.33 12.16
N THR A 327 16.40 -5.39 11.86
CA THR A 327 16.74 -4.21 11.04
C THR A 327 17.68 -3.24 11.75
N ILE A 328 17.59 -3.09 13.07
CA ILE A 328 18.57 -2.35 13.88
C ILE A 328 19.95 -3.00 13.73
N ILE A 329 20.05 -4.31 14.00
CA ILE A 329 21.30 -5.04 13.88
C ILE A 329 21.89 -4.86 12.46
N ALA A 330 21.08 -5.04 11.41
CA ALA A 330 21.51 -4.87 10.03
C ALA A 330 22.03 -3.44 9.75
N SER A 331 21.32 -2.40 10.22
CA SER A 331 21.71 -1.01 10.01
C SER A 331 23.03 -0.66 10.70
N TYR A 332 23.28 -1.23 11.89
CA TYR A 332 24.51 -0.96 12.65
C TYR A 332 25.71 -1.78 12.18
N THR A 333 25.50 -3.00 11.68
CA THR A 333 26.58 -3.91 11.27
C THR A 333 26.94 -3.79 9.80
N ILE A 334 25.94 -3.80 8.91
CA ILE A 334 26.13 -3.83 7.45
C ILE A 334 25.53 -2.62 6.73
N GLY A 335 25.03 -1.59 7.46
CA GLY A 335 24.36 -0.43 6.87
C GLY A 335 25.18 0.27 5.78
N GLY A 336 26.48 0.49 6.01
CA GLY A 336 27.37 1.10 5.00
C GLY A 336 27.53 0.24 3.74
N TRP A 337 27.59 -1.08 3.89
CA TRP A 337 27.64 -2.02 2.76
C TRP A 337 26.32 -2.03 1.96
N LEU A 338 25.18 -2.00 2.66
CA LEU A 338 23.85 -1.87 2.00
C LEU A 338 23.75 -0.58 1.18
N VAL A 339 24.24 0.54 1.73
CA VAL A 339 24.28 1.81 1.00
C VAL A 339 25.16 1.72 -0.23
N TYR A 340 26.34 1.11 -0.10
CA TYR A 340 27.23 0.87 -1.23
C TYR A 340 26.58 0.01 -2.31
N LEU A 341 25.90 -1.08 -1.94
CA LEU A 341 25.18 -1.95 -2.89
C LEU A 341 24.12 -1.18 -3.70
N VAL A 342 23.42 -0.25 -3.05
CA VAL A 342 22.35 0.52 -3.71
C VAL A 342 22.92 1.64 -4.59
N THR A 343 24.01 2.28 -4.17
CA THR A 343 24.54 3.47 -4.86
C THR A 343 25.70 3.16 -5.81
N GLY A 344 26.45 2.08 -5.58
CA GLY A 344 27.75 1.86 -6.20
C GLY A 344 28.79 2.94 -5.84
N SER A 345 28.48 3.86 -4.93
CA SER A 345 29.31 5.03 -4.63
C SER A 345 30.32 4.74 -3.52
N HIS A 346 31.57 5.17 -3.73
CA HIS A 346 32.61 5.22 -2.70
C HIS A 346 32.70 6.57 -1.98
N ASN A 347 31.81 7.50 -2.28
CA ASN A 347 31.79 8.82 -1.63
C ASN A 347 31.46 8.69 -0.15
N LYS A 348 32.46 9.00 0.71
CA LYS A 348 32.35 8.89 2.17
C LYS A 348 31.17 9.70 2.73
N THR A 349 30.92 10.90 2.18
CA THR A 349 29.80 11.76 2.61
C THR A 349 28.45 11.10 2.36
N VAL A 350 28.27 10.48 1.18
CA VAL A 350 27.04 9.76 0.82
C VAL A 350 26.81 8.57 1.75
N ILE A 351 27.85 7.72 1.91
CA ILE A 351 27.77 6.53 2.76
C ILE A 351 27.49 6.92 4.22
N LEU A 352 28.20 7.92 4.75
CA LEU A 352 28.05 8.34 6.13
C LEU A 352 26.63 8.88 6.40
N ASN A 353 26.13 9.79 5.56
CA ASN A 353 24.80 10.40 5.73
C ASN A 353 23.68 9.35 5.61
N ALA A 354 23.76 8.48 4.60
CA ALA A 354 22.76 7.41 4.43
C ALA A 354 22.79 6.40 5.60
N THR A 355 23.99 6.01 6.06
CA THR A 355 24.14 5.09 7.18
C THR A 355 23.65 5.71 8.50
N ASN A 356 23.91 6.99 8.72
CA ASN A 356 23.39 7.73 9.89
C ASN A 356 21.86 7.79 9.87
N TYR A 357 21.26 8.05 8.70
CA TYR A 357 19.82 7.98 8.53
C TYR A 357 19.28 6.60 8.92
N LEU A 358 19.84 5.52 8.34
CA LEU A 358 19.41 4.15 8.62
C LEU A 358 19.53 3.79 10.10
N LYS A 359 20.66 4.12 10.73
CA LYS A 359 20.89 3.84 12.15
C LYS A 359 19.90 4.54 13.04
N PHE A 360 19.62 5.82 12.77
CA PHE A 360 18.69 6.60 13.58
C PHE A 360 17.24 6.17 13.35
N ASP A 361 16.84 6.01 12.10
CA ASP A 361 15.47 5.65 11.70
C ASP A 361 15.05 4.29 12.28
N THR A 362 15.91 3.27 12.16
CA THR A 362 15.61 1.91 12.62
C THR A 362 15.47 1.78 14.14
N LEU A 363 16.10 2.65 14.95
CA LEU A 363 15.92 2.65 16.41
C LEU A 363 14.45 2.86 16.83
N PHE A 364 13.67 3.55 16.00
CA PHE A 364 12.29 3.88 16.29
C PHE A 364 11.27 2.97 15.58
N TYR A 365 11.72 1.91 14.91
CA TYR A 365 10.83 0.97 14.22
C TYR A 365 9.86 0.24 15.15
N ILE A 366 10.14 0.19 16.45
CA ILE A 366 9.15 -0.30 17.41
C ILE A 366 7.89 0.58 17.45
N VAL A 367 8.02 1.89 17.25
CA VAL A 367 6.88 2.81 17.14
C VAL A 367 6.13 2.55 15.84
N THR A 368 6.85 2.35 14.74
CA THR A 368 6.28 1.97 13.43
C THR A 368 5.52 0.64 13.51
N THR A 369 6.03 -0.34 14.28
CA THR A 369 5.32 -1.58 14.62
C THR A 369 3.93 -1.29 15.15
N LEU A 370 3.84 -0.47 16.20
CA LEU A 370 2.55 -0.12 16.82
C LEU A 370 1.63 0.60 15.82
N ILE A 371 2.16 1.56 15.05
CA ILE A 371 1.39 2.30 14.06
C ILE A 371 0.80 1.36 13.02
N CYS A 372 1.62 0.54 12.37
CA CYS A 372 1.17 -0.31 11.28
C CYS A 372 0.17 -1.37 11.75
N ILE A 373 0.41 -2.00 12.90
CA ILE A 373 -0.46 -3.04 13.42
C ILE A 373 -1.77 -2.45 13.95
N LEU A 374 -1.72 -1.41 14.78
CA LEU A 374 -2.94 -0.82 15.38
C LEU A 374 -3.81 -0.12 14.33
N ARG A 375 -3.20 0.62 13.38
CA ARG A 375 -3.93 1.29 12.29
C ARG A 375 -4.76 0.29 11.48
N ASN A 376 -4.17 -0.81 11.07
CA ASN A 376 -4.85 -1.82 10.27
C ASN A 376 -5.80 -2.70 11.09
N ALA A 377 -5.46 -3.00 12.34
CA ALA A 377 -6.36 -3.70 13.26
C ALA A 377 -7.64 -2.89 13.51
N MET A 378 -7.53 -1.58 13.76
CA MET A 378 -8.68 -0.68 13.92
C MET A 378 -9.57 -0.65 12.70
N GLN A 379 -9.00 -0.59 11.49
CA GLN A 379 -9.75 -0.72 10.24
C GLN A 379 -10.55 -2.03 10.24
N GLY A 380 -9.90 -3.15 10.58
CA GLY A 380 -10.55 -4.46 10.70
C GLY A 380 -11.67 -4.52 11.73
N LEU A 381 -11.57 -3.71 12.80
CA LEU A 381 -12.57 -3.61 13.87
C LEU A 381 -13.70 -2.61 13.58
N GLY A 382 -13.64 -1.89 12.45
CA GLY A 382 -14.65 -0.92 12.03
C GLY A 382 -14.39 0.52 12.46
N ASP A 383 -13.25 0.81 13.09
CA ASP A 383 -12.82 2.20 13.33
C ASP A 383 -12.00 2.67 12.12
N HIS A 384 -12.63 3.48 11.29
CA HIS A 384 -12.02 4.03 10.08
C HIS A 384 -11.51 5.47 10.26
N ILE A 385 -11.91 6.14 11.35
CA ILE A 385 -11.60 7.55 11.61
C ILE A 385 -10.23 7.70 12.26
N THR A 386 -9.95 6.93 13.31
CA THR A 386 -8.68 7.04 14.06
C THR A 386 -7.45 6.77 13.18
N PRO A 387 -7.44 5.71 12.33
CA PRO A 387 -6.37 5.50 11.34
C PRO A 387 -6.19 6.67 10.37
N LEU A 388 -7.29 7.28 9.91
CA LEU A 388 -7.25 8.44 9.01
C LEU A 388 -6.66 9.67 9.70
N ILE A 389 -7.05 9.94 10.95
CA ILE A 389 -6.46 11.03 11.78
C ILE A 389 -4.96 10.81 11.93
N SER A 390 -4.54 9.58 12.25
CA SER A 390 -3.11 9.24 12.38
C SER A 390 -2.34 9.56 11.09
N SER A 391 -2.90 9.26 9.89
CA SER A 391 -2.27 9.60 8.61
C SER A 391 -2.29 11.10 8.30
N GLY A 392 -3.34 11.80 8.74
CA GLY A 392 -3.39 13.27 8.65
C GLY A 392 -2.31 13.94 9.49
N LEU A 393 -2.06 13.43 10.71
CA LEU A 393 -0.97 13.88 11.57
C LEU A 393 0.40 13.57 10.95
N GLU A 394 0.56 12.44 10.26
CA GLU A 394 1.78 12.12 9.52
C GLU A 394 2.06 13.17 8.45
N MET A 395 1.08 13.45 7.60
CA MET A 395 1.21 14.45 6.54
C MET A 395 1.52 15.84 7.14
N ALA A 396 0.73 16.29 8.12
CA ALA A 396 0.92 17.60 8.74
C ALA A 396 2.29 17.71 9.42
N GLY A 397 2.73 16.68 10.14
CA GLY A 397 4.03 16.63 10.79
C GLY A 397 5.18 16.74 9.80
N LYS A 398 5.13 16.00 8.70
CA LYS A 398 6.15 16.07 7.63
C LYS A 398 6.20 17.46 6.99
N ILE A 399 5.05 18.09 6.71
CA ILE A 399 4.96 19.44 6.17
C ILE A 399 5.60 20.47 7.14
N VAL A 400 5.22 20.40 8.41
CA VAL A 400 5.75 21.32 9.43
C VAL A 400 7.26 21.16 9.57
N ILE A 401 7.76 19.94 9.68
CA ILE A 401 9.19 19.68 9.84
C ILE A 401 9.97 20.09 8.58
N ALA A 402 9.43 19.81 7.39
CA ALA A 402 10.04 20.24 6.13
C ALA A 402 10.15 21.77 6.03
N ALA A 403 9.17 22.50 6.58
CA ALA A 403 9.15 23.97 6.57
C ALA A 403 9.98 24.61 7.69
N THR A 404 10.21 23.92 8.82
CA THR A 404 10.84 24.50 10.02
C THR A 404 12.21 23.89 10.32
N LEU A 405 12.25 22.59 10.63
CA LEU A 405 13.48 21.94 11.12
C LEU A 405 14.49 21.68 9.98
N VAL A 406 14.03 21.35 8.78
CA VAL A 406 14.95 21.10 7.66
C VAL A 406 15.72 22.34 7.26
N PRO A 407 15.14 23.56 7.13
CA PRO A 407 15.89 24.77 6.87
C PRO A 407 16.91 25.14 7.98
N TRP A 408 16.62 24.78 9.22
CA TRP A 408 17.47 25.09 10.38
C TRP A 408 18.58 24.07 10.61
N LEU A 409 18.25 22.76 10.56
CA LEU A 409 19.17 21.66 10.90
C LEU A 409 19.71 20.92 9.68
N GLY A 410 19.32 21.31 8.46
CA GLY A 410 19.71 20.62 7.24
C GLY A 410 19.27 19.17 7.23
N TYR A 411 20.17 18.26 6.84
CA TYR A 411 19.86 16.84 6.74
C TYR A 411 19.54 16.17 8.10
N THR A 412 20.07 16.70 9.20
CA THR A 412 19.69 16.23 10.54
C THR A 412 18.19 16.44 10.79
N GLY A 413 17.61 17.56 10.31
CA GLY A 413 16.17 17.79 10.37
C GLY A 413 15.36 16.72 9.60
N VAL A 414 15.90 16.21 8.50
CA VAL A 414 15.30 15.10 7.74
C VAL A 414 15.39 13.79 8.52
N ILE A 415 16.55 13.48 9.11
CA ILE A 415 16.78 12.26 9.88
C ILE A 415 15.82 12.15 11.07
N ILE A 416 15.58 13.23 11.79
CA ILE A 416 14.69 13.22 12.97
C ILE A 416 13.20 13.36 12.62
N CYS A 417 12.87 13.66 11.36
CA CYS A 417 11.50 13.88 10.90
C CYS A 417 10.60 12.67 11.15
N GLU A 418 10.97 11.52 10.58
CA GLU A 418 10.14 10.31 10.66
C GLU A 418 9.90 9.87 12.11
N PRO A 419 10.90 9.76 12.99
CA PRO A 419 10.66 9.41 14.41
C PRO A 419 9.74 10.38 15.15
N ILE A 420 9.93 11.69 14.99
CA ILE A 420 9.04 12.68 15.64
C ILE A 420 7.60 12.49 15.17
N VAL A 421 7.40 12.36 13.88
CA VAL A 421 6.08 12.16 13.29
C VAL A 421 5.45 10.86 13.78
N TRP A 422 6.23 9.77 13.88
CA TRP A 422 5.72 8.48 14.39
C TRP A 422 5.24 8.57 15.84
N PHE A 423 5.94 9.27 16.72
CA PHE A 423 5.47 9.49 18.08
C PHE A 423 4.16 10.28 18.12
N ILE A 424 3.99 11.27 17.24
CA ILE A 424 2.76 12.05 17.17
C ILE A 424 1.60 11.18 16.67
N MET A 425 1.81 10.42 15.59
CA MET A 425 0.75 9.65 14.94
C MET A 425 0.35 8.37 15.68
N VAL A 426 1.21 7.84 16.56
CA VAL A 426 0.86 6.67 17.39
C VAL A 426 -0.09 7.02 18.56
N ILE A 427 -0.06 8.28 19.02
CA ILE A 427 -0.86 8.72 20.18
C ILE A 427 -2.36 8.45 20.00
N PRO A 428 -3.04 8.91 18.92
CA PRO A 428 -4.47 8.64 18.75
C PRO A 428 -4.77 7.15 18.64
N LEU A 429 -3.87 6.36 18.05
CA LEU A 429 -4.04 4.91 17.94
C LEU A 429 -3.97 4.23 19.32
N LEU A 430 -3.03 4.62 20.18
CA LEU A 430 -2.93 4.10 21.54
C LEU A 430 -4.14 4.51 22.37
N ILE A 431 -4.52 5.79 22.35
CA ILE A 431 -5.70 6.28 23.07
C ILE A 431 -6.95 5.49 22.67
N GLN A 432 -7.16 5.29 21.39
CA GLN A 432 -8.32 4.56 20.88
C GLN A 432 -8.27 3.07 21.26
N THR A 433 -7.09 2.43 21.24
CA THR A 433 -6.92 1.04 21.68
C THR A 433 -7.41 0.85 23.12
N PHE A 434 -7.12 1.81 24.01
CA PHE A 434 -7.58 1.76 25.39
C PHE A 434 -9.05 2.18 25.57
N ARG A 435 -9.62 2.96 24.65
CA ARG A 435 -11.02 3.41 24.70
C ARG A 435 -11.99 2.43 24.06
N MET A 436 -11.54 1.63 23.11
CA MET A 436 -12.38 0.74 22.31
C MET A 436 -13.03 -0.34 23.18
N PRO A 437 -14.38 -0.37 23.34
CA PRO A 437 -15.05 -1.33 24.24
C PRO A 437 -14.72 -2.78 23.90
N VAL A 438 -14.59 -3.08 22.60
CA VAL A 438 -14.25 -4.40 22.07
C VAL A 438 -12.90 -4.90 22.60
N LEU A 439 -11.94 -4.02 22.82
CA LEU A 439 -10.60 -4.38 23.31
C LEU A 439 -10.52 -4.33 24.84
N ARG A 440 -11.47 -3.67 25.51
CA ARG A 440 -11.52 -3.55 26.98
C ARG A 440 -12.16 -4.73 27.69
N THR A 441 -13.08 -5.47 27.06
CA THR A 441 -13.83 -6.54 27.75
C THR A 441 -12.86 -7.53 28.39
N GLU A 442 -12.74 -7.41 29.71
CA GLU A 442 -12.25 -8.48 30.55
C GLU A 442 -13.18 -9.68 30.38
N LYS A 443 -12.62 -10.87 30.50
CA LYS A 443 -13.39 -12.11 30.59
C LYS A 443 -14.62 -11.88 31.47
N THR A 444 -15.80 -11.92 30.93
CA THR A 444 -16.93 -12.38 31.70
C THR A 444 -16.64 -13.84 31.97
N ASP A 445 -16.04 -14.09 33.15
CA ASP A 445 -15.93 -15.41 33.70
C ASP A 445 -17.32 -16.05 33.63
N GLY A 446 -17.36 -17.21 33.01
CA GLY A 446 -18.54 -18.03 32.93
C GLY A 446 -19.09 -18.28 34.34
N LYS A 447 -20.16 -17.60 34.64
CA LYS A 447 -21.19 -18.01 35.60
C LYS A 447 -22.52 -17.73 34.90
N ILE A 448 -23.05 -18.69 34.27
CA ILE A 448 -24.36 -19.34 34.37
C ILE A 448 -24.45 -20.37 33.26
#